data_a7616266bd50fe19e1ad690fbd1e00ab
#
_entry.id   a7616266bd50fe19e1ad690fbd1e00ab
#
_cell.length_a   1.000
_cell.length_b   1.000
_cell.length_c   1.000
_cell.angle_alpha   90.00
_cell.angle_beta   90.00
_cell.angle_gamma   90.00
#
_symmetry.space_group_name_H-M   'P 1'
#
loop_
_entity.id
_entity.type
_entity.pdbx_description
1 polymer ?
#
loop_
_entity_poly.entity_id
_entity_poly.type
_entity_poly.pdbx_seq_one_letter_code
_entity_poly.pdbx_strand_id
1 'polypeptide(L)'
;MQRQRRLKLAAVLVAMAMAAGCVTTLLMGVGGLAALGTYKWVEGTMEKDYPRPMKETFDATMEAAKKLNLKITSEQYTPSESKILASTQDGIDVKVELLARPNEITTVKIRFGLMGNKDWSGYYHRQIMKVLRIPDQP
;
A
#
# COMPACT_ATOMS: atom_id res chain seq x y z
N MET A 1 -8.74 -48.96 33.04
CA MET A 1 -9.67 -48.22 32.15
C MET A 1 -9.55 -46.69 32.23
N GLN A 2 -9.34 -46.10 33.38
CA GLN A 2 -9.18 -44.62 33.48
C GLN A 2 -7.89 -44.08 32.82
N ARG A 3 -6.83 -44.83 32.78
CA ARG A 3 -5.54 -44.39 32.16
C ARG A 3 -5.67 -44.24 30.64
N GLN A 4 -6.39 -45.16 30.01
CA GLN A 4 -6.64 -45.12 28.56
C GLN A 4 -7.59 -43.98 28.14
N ARG A 5 -8.58 -43.62 28.96
CA ARG A 5 -9.46 -42.48 28.74
C ARG A 5 -8.72 -41.13 28.80
N ARG A 6 -7.78 -41.03 29.75
CA ARG A 6 -6.92 -39.81 29.89
C ARG A 6 -5.97 -39.63 28.70
N LEU A 7 -5.41 -40.75 28.17
CA LEU A 7 -4.59 -40.70 26.97
C LEU A 7 -5.37 -40.30 25.70
N LYS A 8 -6.60 -40.80 25.57
CA LYS A 8 -7.48 -40.43 24.44
C LYS A 8 -7.92 -38.94 24.51
N LEU A 9 -8.19 -38.43 25.71
CA LEU A 9 -8.53 -37.01 25.91
C LEU A 9 -7.32 -36.10 25.65
N ALA A 10 -6.12 -36.51 26.04
CA ALA A 10 -4.89 -35.76 25.75
C ALA A 10 -4.59 -35.71 24.24
N ALA A 11 -4.81 -36.82 23.52
CA ALA A 11 -4.60 -36.88 22.08
C ALA A 11 -5.60 -35.99 21.31
N VAL A 12 -6.86 -35.90 21.77
CA VAL A 12 -7.87 -35.04 21.17
C VAL A 12 -7.57 -33.56 21.41
N LEU A 13 -7.06 -33.19 22.59
CA LEU A 13 -6.65 -31.83 22.91
C LEU A 13 -5.44 -31.36 22.09
N VAL A 14 -4.47 -32.26 21.86
CA VAL A 14 -3.30 -31.97 21.01
C VAL A 14 -3.72 -31.82 19.54
N ALA A 15 -4.63 -32.63 19.06
CA ALA A 15 -5.17 -32.54 17.70
C ALA A 15 -5.96 -31.23 17.47
N MET A 16 -6.73 -30.76 18.46
CA MET A 16 -7.42 -29.47 18.39
C MET A 16 -6.45 -28.29 18.41
N ALA A 17 -5.34 -28.38 19.15
CA ALA A 17 -4.33 -27.33 19.19
C ALA A 17 -3.59 -27.16 17.84
N MET A 18 -3.39 -28.25 17.09
CA MET A 18 -2.79 -28.19 15.75
C MET A 18 -3.73 -27.62 14.68
N ALA A 19 -5.04 -27.80 14.83
CA ALA A 19 -6.03 -27.22 13.90
C ALA A 19 -6.15 -25.69 14.05
N ALA A 20 -5.94 -25.16 15.27
CA ALA A 20 -5.94 -23.72 15.51
C ALA A 20 -4.73 -22.99 14.89
N GLY A 21 -3.58 -23.67 14.75
CA GLY A 21 -2.38 -23.11 14.16
C GLY A 21 -2.48 -22.82 12.66
N CYS A 22 -3.25 -23.62 11.92
CA CYS A 22 -3.42 -23.42 10.47
C CYS A 22 -4.35 -22.26 10.12
N VAL A 23 -5.32 -21.95 10.99
CA VAL A 23 -6.26 -20.84 10.76
C VAL A 23 -5.56 -19.49 10.97
N THR A 24 -4.62 -19.40 11.91
CA THR A 24 -3.86 -18.17 12.18
C THR A 24 -2.93 -17.80 11.02
N THR A 25 -2.35 -18.80 10.35
CA THR A 25 -1.46 -18.56 9.20
C THR A 25 -2.22 -18.09 7.96
N LEU A 26 -3.45 -18.58 7.75
CA LEU A 26 -4.35 -18.12 6.68
C LEU A 26 -4.87 -16.70 6.93
N LEU A 27 -5.16 -16.34 8.17
CA LEU A 27 -5.58 -14.97 8.54
C LEU A 27 -4.44 -13.95 8.40
N MET A 28 -3.19 -14.33 8.68
CA MET A 28 -2.03 -13.46 8.45
C MET A 28 -1.74 -13.26 6.95
N GLY A 29 -1.95 -14.28 6.11
CA GLY A 29 -1.83 -14.17 4.65
C GLY A 29 -2.89 -13.27 4.03
N VAL A 30 -4.12 -13.35 4.49
CA VAL A 30 -5.22 -12.49 4.05
C VAL A 30 -5.08 -11.07 4.61
N GLY A 31 -4.58 -10.91 5.83
CA GLY A 31 -4.27 -9.62 6.43
C GLY A 31 -3.16 -8.87 5.69
N GLY A 32 -2.15 -9.57 5.14
CA GLY A 32 -1.09 -8.98 4.32
C GLY A 32 -1.60 -8.41 2.99
N LEU A 33 -2.54 -9.09 2.34
CA LEU A 33 -3.17 -8.61 1.10
C LEU A 33 -4.17 -7.47 1.34
N ALA A 34 -4.91 -7.51 2.44
CA ALA A 34 -5.82 -6.44 2.83
C ALA A 34 -5.06 -5.14 3.21
N ALA A 35 -3.83 -5.25 3.71
CA ALA A 35 -2.98 -4.10 4.03
C ALA A 35 -2.52 -3.33 2.78
N LEU A 36 -2.48 -3.96 1.59
CA LEU A 36 -2.14 -3.30 0.32
C LEU A 36 -3.16 -2.23 -0.09
N GLY A 37 -4.40 -2.30 0.41
CA GLY A 37 -5.45 -1.32 0.13
C GLY A 37 -5.48 -0.11 1.07
N THR A 38 -4.76 -0.13 2.19
CA THR A 38 -4.87 0.90 3.22
C THR A 38 -3.94 2.09 3.00
N TYR A 39 -4.41 3.28 3.38
CA TYR A 39 -3.61 4.49 3.43
C TYR A 39 -2.91 4.61 4.78
N LYS A 40 -1.64 4.99 4.76
CA LYS A 40 -0.88 5.35 5.96
C LYS A 40 -0.57 6.83 5.92
N TRP A 41 -0.87 7.53 7.00
CA TRP A 41 -0.50 8.92 7.16
C TRP A 41 0.66 9.04 8.14
N VAL A 42 1.81 9.48 7.65
CA VAL A 42 3.06 9.58 8.43
C VAL A 42 3.69 10.95 8.20
N GLU A 43 3.75 11.76 9.23
CA GLU A 43 4.43 13.06 9.22
C GLU A 43 4.11 13.95 8.01
N GLY A 44 2.83 14.08 7.68
CA GLY A 44 2.40 14.89 6.54
C GLY A 44 2.49 14.22 5.17
N THR A 45 2.87 12.96 5.13
CA THR A 45 2.98 12.16 3.91
C THR A 45 1.94 11.04 3.92
N MET A 46 1.23 10.88 2.82
CA MET A 46 0.32 9.75 2.63
C MET A 46 1.01 8.67 1.83
N GLU A 47 1.06 7.47 2.39
CA GLU A 47 1.66 6.30 1.77
C GLU A 47 0.59 5.27 1.41
N LYS A 48 0.78 4.61 0.27
CA LYS A 48 -0.06 3.48 -0.17
C LYS A 48 0.77 2.52 -1.00
N ASP A 49 0.55 1.23 -0.77
CA ASP A 49 1.14 0.15 -1.56
C ASP A 49 0.22 -0.22 -2.73
N TYR A 50 0.81 -0.32 -3.91
CA TYR A 50 0.14 -0.70 -5.15
C TYR A 50 0.64 -2.07 -5.61
N PRO A 51 -0.24 -3.04 -5.91
CA PRO A 51 0.16 -4.34 -6.45
C PRO A 51 0.46 -4.23 -7.95
N ARG A 52 1.42 -3.39 -8.30
CA ARG A 52 1.89 -3.12 -9.65
C ARG A 52 3.39 -2.83 -9.63
N PRO A 53 4.13 -3.20 -10.71
CA PRO A 53 5.55 -2.91 -10.81
C PRO A 53 5.84 -1.41 -10.89
N MET A 54 7.08 -1.04 -10.57
CA MET A 54 7.53 0.36 -10.50
C MET A 54 7.19 1.16 -11.76
N LYS A 55 7.49 0.61 -12.95
CA LYS A 55 7.29 1.34 -14.22
C LYS A 55 5.82 1.69 -14.45
N GLU A 56 4.94 0.72 -14.26
CA GLU A 56 3.49 0.91 -14.44
C GLU A 56 2.94 1.91 -13.41
N THR A 57 3.37 1.80 -12.15
CA THR A 57 2.96 2.72 -11.09
C THR A 57 3.49 4.13 -11.32
N PHE A 58 4.75 4.27 -11.78
CA PHE A 58 5.34 5.56 -12.11
C PHE A 58 4.57 6.25 -13.25
N ASP A 59 4.31 5.55 -14.34
CA ASP A 59 3.56 6.09 -15.48
C ASP A 59 2.14 6.51 -15.07
N ALA A 60 1.46 5.70 -14.26
CA ALA A 60 0.13 6.05 -13.72
C ALA A 60 0.17 7.26 -12.80
N THR A 61 1.23 7.40 -12.00
CA THR A 61 1.44 8.56 -11.12
C THR A 61 1.64 9.84 -11.93
N MET A 62 2.41 9.77 -13.01
CA MET A 62 2.62 10.89 -13.94
C MET A 62 1.32 11.27 -14.66
N GLU A 63 0.54 10.30 -15.12
CA GLU A 63 -0.76 10.55 -15.75
C GLU A 63 -1.75 11.18 -14.77
N ALA A 64 -1.81 10.68 -13.55
CA ALA A 64 -2.65 11.25 -12.50
C ALA A 64 -2.25 12.69 -12.16
N ALA A 65 -0.94 13.01 -12.12
CA ALA A 65 -0.46 14.38 -11.95
C ALA A 65 -0.99 15.33 -13.03
N LYS A 66 -0.97 14.90 -14.29
CA LYS A 66 -1.54 15.67 -15.40
C LYS A 66 -3.04 15.89 -15.24
N LYS A 67 -3.80 14.88 -14.82
CA LYS A 67 -5.25 14.99 -14.55
C LYS A 67 -5.57 15.97 -13.42
N LEU A 68 -4.66 16.12 -12.47
CA LEU A 68 -4.75 17.08 -11.36
C LEU A 68 -4.25 18.48 -11.75
N ASN A 69 -3.84 18.70 -12.99
CA ASN A 69 -3.21 19.94 -13.46
C ASN A 69 -1.98 20.34 -12.65
N LEU A 70 -1.22 19.36 -12.16
CA LEU A 70 0.05 19.61 -11.50
C LEU A 70 1.13 19.95 -12.53
N LYS A 71 1.90 20.97 -12.25
CA LYS A 71 3.08 21.33 -13.04
C LYS A 71 4.27 20.49 -12.57
N ILE A 72 4.72 19.56 -13.40
CA ILE A 72 5.90 18.74 -13.11
C ILE A 72 7.15 19.63 -13.24
N THR A 73 7.93 19.70 -12.18
CA THR A 73 9.18 20.48 -12.12
C THR A 73 10.42 19.60 -12.24
N SER A 74 10.34 18.36 -11.80
CA SER A 74 11.41 17.37 -11.92
C SER A 74 10.84 15.96 -11.88
N GLU A 75 11.41 15.06 -12.66
CA GLU A 75 11.12 13.64 -12.62
C GLU A 75 12.41 12.84 -12.68
N GLN A 76 12.51 11.82 -11.85
CA GLN A 76 13.63 10.90 -11.84
C GLN A 76 13.07 9.48 -11.71
N TYR A 77 13.28 8.67 -12.73
CA TYR A 77 12.90 7.28 -12.76
C TYR A 77 14.11 6.38 -12.52
N THR A 78 13.98 5.46 -11.57
CA THR A 78 14.84 4.28 -11.47
C THR A 78 13.97 3.07 -11.09
N PRO A 79 14.40 1.83 -11.42
CA PRO A 79 13.60 0.63 -11.11
C PRO A 79 13.40 0.38 -9.60
N SER A 80 14.25 0.91 -8.74
CA SER A 80 14.21 0.71 -7.28
C SER A 80 13.55 1.86 -6.53
N GLU A 81 13.83 3.09 -6.95
CA GLU A 81 13.33 4.30 -6.30
C GLU A 81 13.15 5.40 -7.34
N SER A 82 11.98 5.98 -7.40
CA SER A 82 11.66 7.06 -8.33
C SER A 82 11.10 8.26 -7.58
N LYS A 83 11.29 9.45 -8.15
CA LYS A 83 10.89 10.71 -7.52
C LYS A 83 10.25 11.64 -8.55
N ILE A 84 9.16 12.28 -8.16
CA ILE A 84 8.48 13.30 -8.94
C ILE A 84 8.32 14.55 -8.05
N LEU A 85 8.76 15.68 -8.54
CA LEU A 85 8.50 16.98 -7.94
C LEU A 85 7.56 17.75 -8.85
N ALA A 86 6.53 18.30 -8.26
CA ALA A 86 5.52 19.08 -8.96
C ALA A 86 5.05 20.26 -8.11
N SER A 87 4.26 21.13 -8.69
CA SER A 87 3.58 22.20 -7.95
C SER A 87 2.13 22.31 -8.43
N THR A 88 1.26 22.76 -7.51
CA THR A 88 -0.10 23.16 -7.87
C THR A 88 -0.11 24.49 -8.61
N GLN A 89 -1.26 24.89 -9.18
CA GLN A 89 -1.42 26.18 -9.82
C GLN A 89 -1.19 27.36 -8.84
N ASP A 90 -1.50 27.15 -7.56
CA ASP A 90 -1.31 28.11 -6.47
C ASP A 90 0.13 28.11 -5.90
N GLY A 91 1.03 27.32 -6.49
CA GLY A 91 2.44 27.28 -6.09
C GLY A 91 2.77 26.40 -4.89
N ILE A 92 1.86 25.50 -4.50
CA ILE A 92 2.13 24.53 -3.43
C ILE A 92 3.01 23.39 -3.98
N ASP A 93 4.13 23.12 -3.33
CA ASP A 93 5.01 22.03 -3.71
C ASP A 93 4.36 20.66 -3.47
N VAL A 94 4.52 19.76 -4.42
CA VAL A 94 4.05 18.37 -4.35
C VAL A 94 5.24 17.45 -4.55
N LYS A 95 5.51 16.63 -3.55
CA LYS A 95 6.57 15.63 -3.58
C LYS A 95 5.97 14.24 -3.64
N VAL A 96 6.41 13.46 -4.62
CA VAL A 96 6.03 12.05 -4.75
C VAL A 96 7.29 11.20 -4.79
N GLU A 97 7.32 10.17 -3.96
CA GLU A 97 8.38 9.18 -3.93
C GLU A 97 7.76 7.80 -4.18
N LEU A 98 8.39 7.01 -5.03
CA LEU A 98 7.98 5.64 -5.33
C LEU A 98 9.13 4.70 -4.95
N LEU A 99 8.80 3.63 -4.24
CA LEU A 99 9.77 2.63 -3.77
C LEU A 99 9.33 1.25 -4.24
N ALA A 100 10.20 0.56 -4.98
CA ALA A 100 9.95 -0.83 -5.35
C ALA A 100 10.02 -1.74 -4.11
N ARG A 101 9.06 -2.65 -4.02
CA ARG A 101 8.98 -3.67 -2.99
C ARG A 101 9.03 -5.06 -3.64
N PRO A 102 9.31 -6.12 -2.88
CA PRO A 102 9.19 -7.49 -3.39
C PRO A 102 7.80 -7.78 -3.96
N ASN A 103 7.70 -8.78 -4.85
CA ASN A 103 6.43 -9.24 -5.45
C ASN A 103 5.71 -8.20 -6.32
N GLU A 104 6.46 -7.39 -7.06
CA GLU A 104 5.92 -6.36 -7.96
C GLU A 104 4.97 -5.38 -7.26
N ILE A 105 5.30 -5.03 -6.02
CA ILE A 105 4.60 -4.01 -5.25
C ILE A 105 5.40 -2.73 -5.31
N THR A 106 4.71 -1.59 -5.44
CA THR A 106 5.31 -0.27 -5.37
C THR A 106 4.63 0.56 -4.28
N THR A 107 5.41 1.04 -3.32
CA THR A 107 4.94 2.02 -2.34
C THR A 107 5.02 3.42 -2.93
N VAL A 108 3.90 4.13 -2.94
CA VAL A 108 3.84 5.54 -3.37
C VAL A 108 3.60 6.42 -2.15
N LYS A 109 4.44 7.43 -2.00
CA LYS A 109 4.41 8.42 -0.91
C LYS A 109 4.12 9.79 -1.51
N ILE A 110 3.06 10.45 -1.05
CA ILE A 110 2.61 11.75 -1.56
C ILE A 110 2.53 12.77 -0.43
N ARG A 111 3.13 13.93 -0.66
CA ARG A 111 3.09 15.07 0.25
C ARG A 111 2.78 16.34 -0.51
N PHE A 112 1.76 17.07 -0.06
CA PHE A 112 1.42 18.40 -0.55
C PHE A 112 1.83 19.44 0.47
N GLY A 113 2.72 20.36 0.08
CA GLY A 113 3.22 21.43 0.93
C GLY A 113 4.14 20.95 2.05
N LEU A 114 4.60 21.88 2.85
CA LEU A 114 5.56 21.62 3.92
C LEU A 114 4.96 20.75 5.05
N MET A 115 3.73 21.03 5.44
CA MET A 115 3.03 20.33 6.53
C MET A 115 2.27 19.08 6.07
N GLY A 116 2.12 18.89 4.75
CA GLY A 116 1.28 17.86 4.17
C GLY A 116 -0.21 18.25 4.15
N ASN A 117 -0.93 17.72 3.18
CA ASN A 117 -2.39 17.86 3.08
C ASN A 117 -3.00 16.49 2.81
N LYS A 118 -3.73 15.97 3.79
CA LYS A 118 -4.30 14.62 3.75
C LYS A 118 -5.33 14.44 2.64
N ASP A 119 -6.18 15.43 2.44
CA ASP A 119 -7.28 15.35 1.47
C ASP A 119 -6.75 15.36 0.02
N TRP A 120 -5.83 16.27 -0.28
CA TRP A 120 -5.18 16.34 -1.58
C TRP A 120 -4.29 15.12 -1.88
N SER A 121 -3.56 14.65 -0.87
CA SER A 121 -2.74 13.43 -1.02
C SER A 121 -3.63 12.20 -1.28
N GLY A 122 -4.73 12.06 -0.55
CA GLY A 122 -5.72 11.01 -0.78
C GLY A 122 -6.40 11.11 -2.14
N TYR A 123 -6.71 12.33 -2.58
CA TYR A 123 -7.30 12.55 -3.91
C TYR A 123 -6.33 12.14 -5.02
N TYR A 124 -5.05 12.46 -4.90
CA TYR A 124 -4.03 12.03 -5.85
C TYR A 124 -3.91 10.51 -5.90
N HIS A 125 -3.86 9.84 -4.77
CA HIS A 125 -3.87 8.37 -4.71
C HIS A 125 -5.09 7.77 -5.43
N ARG A 126 -6.28 8.34 -5.24
CA ARG A 126 -7.48 7.88 -5.96
C ARG A 126 -7.37 8.05 -7.48
N GLN A 127 -6.73 9.11 -7.96
CA GLN A 127 -6.48 9.27 -9.40
C GLN A 127 -5.49 8.23 -9.94
N ILE A 128 -4.43 7.91 -9.19
CA ILE A 128 -3.50 6.82 -9.55
C ILE A 128 -4.25 5.48 -9.64
N MET A 129 -5.09 5.17 -8.65
CA MET A 129 -5.91 3.95 -8.66
C MET A 129 -6.83 3.87 -9.88
N LYS A 130 -7.47 4.98 -10.25
CA LYS A 130 -8.31 5.04 -11.46
C LYS A 130 -7.52 4.74 -12.74
N VAL A 131 -6.31 5.29 -12.86
CA VAL A 131 -5.42 5.00 -14.01
C VAL A 131 -5.02 3.53 -14.04
N LEU A 132 -4.65 2.98 -12.89
CA LEU A 132 -4.27 1.56 -12.76
C LEU A 132 -5.47 0.59 -12.77
N ARG A 133 -6.70 1.10 -12.84
CA ARG A 133 -7.95 0.31 -12.76
C ARG A 133 -8.01 -0.57 -11.50
N ILE A 134 -7.52 -0.02 -10.39
CA ILE A 134 -7.61 -0.63 -9.07
C ILE A 134 -8.86 -0.06 -8.38
N PRO A 135 -9.80 -0.90 -7.92
CA PRO A 135 -10.96 -0.41 -7.19
C PRO A 135 -10.56 0.29 -5.90
N ASP A 136 -11.18 1.43 -5.64
CA ASP A 136 -11.04 2.11 -4.34
C ASP A 136 -11.76 1.26 -3.29
N GLN A 137 -11.00 0.67 -2.40
CA GLN A 137 -11.56 -0.06 -1.27
C GLN A 137 -11.72 0.89 -0.10
N PRO A 138 -12.90 0.90 0.52
CA PRO A 138 -13.16 1.76 1.69
C PRO A 138 -12.28 1.43 2.88
#